data_1dace1dff807ac654126af9d03fafba6
#
_entry.id   1dace1dff807ac654126af9d03fafba6
#
_cell.length_a   1.000
_cell.length_b   1.000
_cell.length_c   1.000
_cell.angle_alpha   90.00
_cell.angle_beta   90.00
_cell.angle_gamma   90.00
#
_symmetry.space_group_name_H-M   'P 1'
#
loop_
_entity.id
_entity.type
_entity.pdbx_description
1 polymer ?
#
loop_
_entity_poly.entity_id
_entity_poly.type
_entity_poly.pdbx_seq_one_letter_code
_entity_poly.pdbx_strand_id
1 'polypeptide(L)'
;AKEQKYNNPAFIPIEFLAFTSAYDTNSAVFFPETVATREVATYYWGGIFCDREAARFRRVTKAAQELLYLPLPADAERLISDQHLAQETFVLWDLIHDRTHSRGDLPFDPFMIKQRMPFWMYALEELRCDLSTFRETLVLEAEGDRLAKYMRYAILFDRLFRFPITGDRVRNYDGLGGQIIFAHLHKTGALQWTDNRLAFDWDAVTLAVVELCEQVEALYHDGINRSRLAQWIAAYEFVTGLVQPHPASTWAKGVDQLPTDGELKELVNLIMD
;
A
#
# COMPACT_ATOMS: atom_id res chain seq x y z
N ALA A 1 7.18 -16.12 18.69
CA ALA A 1 8.34 -15.23 18.58
C ALA A 1 8.13 -14.16 17.49
N LYS A 2 7.59 -14.53 16.30
CA LYS A 2 7.30 -13.59 15.21
C LYS A 2 6.17 -12.61 15.54
N GLU A 3 5.10 -13.09 16.15
CA GLU A 3 3.99 -12.28 16.63
C GLU A 3 4.46 -11.21 17.62
N GLN A 4 5.47 -11.49 18.41
CA GLN A 4 6.06 -10.51 19.33
C GLN A 4 6.91 -9.46 18.63
N LYS A 5 7.64 -9.81 17.57
CA LYS A 5 8.46 -8.88 16.79
C LYS A 5 7.59 -7.81 16.09
N TYR A 6 6.44 -8.22 15.57
CA TYR A 6 5.51 -7.34 14.84
C TYR A 6 4.25 -6.98 15.64
N ASN A 7 4.28 -7.19 16.95
CA ASN A 7 3.15 -6.87 17.80
C ASN A 7 2.77 -5.40 17.67
N ASN A 8 1.55 -5.17 17.24
CA ASN A 8 0.91 -3.86 17.20
C ASN A 8 -0.35 -3.95 18.09
N PRO A 9 -0.43 -3.19 19.19
CA PRO A 9 -1.59 -3.24 20.08
C PRO A 9 -2.89 -2.78 19.41
N ALA A 10 -2.80 -2.11 18.28
CA ALA A 10 -3.95 -1.69 17.49
C ALA A 10 -4.37 -2.72 16.42
N PHE A 11 -3.61 -3.80 16.22
CA PHE A 11 -3.84 -4.79 15.18
C PHE A 11 -3.73 -6.21 15.75
N ILE A 12 -4.83 -6.94 15.76
CA ILE A 12 -4.93 -8.26 16.37
C ILE A 12 -5.49 -9.24 15.34
N PRO A 13 -4.74 -10.30 14.96
CA PRO A 13 -5.28 -11.39 14.16
C PRO A 13 -6.39 -12.13 14.92
N ILE A 14 -7.53 -12.32 14.27
CA ILE A 14 -8.66 -13.06 14.81
C ILE A 14 -9.18 -14.07 13.79
N GLU A 15 -9.83 -15.11 14.27
CA GLU A 15 -10.58 -16.04 13.46
C GLU A 15 -12.09 -15.78 13.63
N PHE A 16 -12.79 -15.61 12.51
CA PHE A 16 -14.23 -15.45 12.53
C PHE A 16 -14.93 -16.81 12.49
N LEU A 17 -15.79 -17.07 13.43
CA LEU A 17 -16.54 -18.33 13.50
C LEU A 17 -17.83 -18.31 12.69
N ALA A 18 -18.44 -17.15 12.53
CA ALA A 18 -19.68 -16.97 11.77
C ALA A 18 -19.85 -15.53 11.29
N PHE A 19 -20.52 -15.37 10.15
CA PHE A 19 -20.91 -14.08 9.59
C PHE A 19 -22.39 -14.06 9.25
N THR A 20 -22.99 -12.88 9.33
CA THR A 20 -24.24 -12.61 8.64
C THR A 20 -23.95 -12.24 7.19
N SER A 21 -24.87 -12.55 6.27
CA SER A 21 -24.71 -12.34 4.83
C SER A 21 -24.40 -10.88 4.43
N ALA A 22 -24.67 -9.89 5.28
CA ALA A 22 -24.39 -8.48 5.02
C ALA A 22 -22.88 -8.14 4.92
N TYR A 23 -22.00 -8.99 5.44
CA TYR A 23 -20.56 -8.77 5.46
C TYR A 23 -19.80 -9.52 4.34
N ASP A 24 -20.49 -10.22 3.48
CA ASP A 24 -19.85 -11.11 2.49
C ASP A 24 -19.19 -10.40 1.30
N THR A 25 -19.35 -9.10 1.16
CA THR A 25 -18.95 -8.38 -0.07
C THR A 25 -17.66 -7.56 0.04
N ASN A 26 -17.20 -7.24 1.25
CA ASN A 26 -16.06 -6.35 1.46
C ASN A 26 -14.85 -7.08 2.07
N SER A 27 -13.64 -6.73 1.62
CA SER A 27 -12.39 -7.24 2.20
C SER A 27 -11.98 -6.49 3.48
N ALA A 28 -12.50 -5.28 3.69
CA ALA A 28 -12.34 -4.53 4.92
C ALA A 28 -13.66 -3.90 5.34
N VAL A 29 -13.97 -3.91 6.62
CA VAL A 29 -15.19 -3.34 7.18
C VAL A 29 -14.84 -2.54 8.42
N PHE A 30 -15.25 -1.26 8.45
CA PHE A 30 -15.23 -0.46 9.65
C PHE A 30 -16.51 -0.66 10.45
N PHE A 31 -16.36 -0.80 11.74
CA PHE A 31 -17.48 -0.87 12.70
C PHE A 31 -17.47 0.37 13.58
N PRO A 32 -17.98 1.51 13.10
CA PRO A 32 -18.15 2.66 13.95
C PRO A 32 -19.34 2.40 14.89
N GLU A 33 -19.08 2.29 16.16
CA GLU A 33 -20.16 2.19 17.18
C GLU A 33 -21.10 3.41 17.12
N THR A 34 -20.61 4.50 16.53
CA THR A 34 -21.36 5.74 16.31
C THR A 34 -22.53 5.62 15.33
N VAL A 35 -22.61 4.57 14.53
CA VAL A 35 -23.74 4.38 13.60
C VAL A 35 -25.05 4.10 14.35
N ALA A 36 -24.96 3.53 15.55
CA ALA A 36 -26.11 3.11 16.34
C ALA A 36 -26.42 4.03 17.54
N THR A 37 -25.55 4.97 17.90
CA THR A 37 -25.69 5.83 19.07
C THR A 37 -25.51 7.31 18.72
N ARG A 38 -26.18 8.19 19.48
CA ARG A 38 -26.03 9.65 19.36
C ARG A 38 -24.74 10.17 20.02
N GLU A 39 -24.03 9.33 20.73
CA GLU A 39 -22.78 9.68 21.38
C GLU A 39 -21.60 9.27 20.48
N VAL A 40 -20.58 10.11 20.41
CA VAL A 40 -19.34 9.81 19.67
C VAL A 40 -18.61 8.73 20.44
N ALA A 41 -18.48 7.53 19.85
CA ALA A 41 -17.71 6.46 20.45
C ALA A 41 -16.26 6.87 20.65
N THR A 42 -15.70 6.51 21.80
CA THR A 42 -14.28 6.73 22.13
C THR A 42 -13.37 5.78 21.37
N TYR A 43 -13.91 4.69 20.81
CA TYR A 43 -13.17 3.76 19.96
C TYR A 43 -14.00 3.35 18.75
N TYR A 44 -13.30 3.05 17.70
CA TYR A 44 -13.82 2.35 16.54
C TYR A 44 -12.81 1.25 16.17
N TRP A 45 -13.29 0.19 15.59
CA TRP A 45 -12.48 -0.90 15.11
C TRP A 45 -12.90 -1.28 13.70
N GLY A 46 -11.99 -1.92 12.99
CA GLY A 46 -12.23 -2.46 11.66
C GLY A 46 -11.73 -3.89 11.57
N GLY A 47 -12.23 -4.65 10.64
CA GLY A 47 -11.74 -5.98 10.30
C GLY A 47 -11.21 -6.02 8.88
N ILE A 48 -10.01 -6.55 8.69
CA ILE A 48 -9.46 -6.90 7.39
C ILE A 48 -9.62 -8.41 7.21
N PHE A 49 -10.24 -8.81 6.10
CA PHE A 49 -10.53 -10.21 5.80
C PHE A 49 -9.46 -10.78 4.88
N CYS A 50 -8.34 -11.21 5.46
CA CYS A 50 -7.20 -11.72 4.71
C CYS A 50 -7.52 -12.93 3.83
N ASP A 51 -8.52 -13.73 4.16
CA ASP A 51 -9.03 -14.80 3.32
C ASP A 51 -9.61 -14.28 2.00
N ARG A 52 -10.34 -13.17 2.05
CA ARG A 52 -10.94 -12.49 0.88
C ARG A 52 -9.90 -11.73 0.07
N GLU A 53 -8.97 -11.06 0.76
CA GLU A 53 -7.82 -10.43 0.11
C GLU A 53 -7.03 -11.47 -0.68
N ALA A 54 -6.66 -12.56 -0.05
CA ALA A 54 -5.95 -13.67 -0.70
C ALA A 54 -6.73 -14.28 -1.88
N ALA A 55 -8.05 -14.48 -1.72
CA ALA A 55 -8.87 -15.02 -2.80
C ALA A 55 -8.97 -14.06 -4.00
N ARG A 56 -9.07 -12.74 -3.73
CA ARG A 56 -9.08 -11.71 -4.77
C ARG A 56 -7.73 -11.59 -5.46
N PHE A 57 -6.66 -11.51 -4.70
CA PHE A 57 -5.29 -11.53 -5.18
C PHE A 57 -5.04 -12.68 -6.17
N ARG A 58 -5.35 -13.90 -5.76
CA ARG A 58 -5.17 -15.11 -6.58
C ARG A 58 -5.93 -15.03 -7.90
N ARG A 59 -7.19 -14.59 -7.87
CA ARG A 59 -8.01 -14.43 -9.09
C ARG A 59 -7.42 -13.41 -10.04
N VAL A 60 -7.06 -12.25 -9.53
CA VAL A 60 -6.53 -11.16 -10.34
C VAL A 60 -5.17 -11.51 -10.91
N THR A 61 -4.28 -12.11 -10.11
CA THR A 61 -2.94 -12.49 -10.55
C THR A 61 -2.99 -13.60 -11.61
N LYS A 62 -3.88 -14.60 -11.48
CA LYS A 62 -4.09 -15.61 -12.51
C LYS A 62 -4.58 -15.01 -13.82
N ALA A 63 -5.57 -14.12 -13.76
CA ALA A 63 -6.07 -13.44 -14.94
C ALA A 63 -4.98 -12.56 -15.60
N ALA A 64 -4.17 -11.88 -14.81
CA ALA A 64 -3.04 -11.09 -15.30
C ALA A 64 -1.97 -12.00 -15.95
N GLN A 65 -1.63 -13.11 -15.32
CA GLN A 65 -0.70 -14.11 -15.86
C GLN A 65 -1.12 -14.58 -17.25
N GLU A 66 -2.38 -14.96 -17.40
CA GLU A 66 -2.93 -15.44 -18.67
C GLU A 66 -2.97 -14.32 -19.72
N LEU A 67 -3.50 -13.15 -19.36
CA LEU A 67 -3.68 -12.03 -20.28
C LEU A 67 -2.35 -11.44 -20.79
N LEU A 68 -1.35 -11.42 -19.92
CA LEU A 68 -0.05 -10.78 -20.16
C LEU A 68 1.04 -11.80 -20.55
N TYR A 69 0.68 -13.07 -20.69
CA TYR A 69 1.63 -14.16 -20.96
C TYR A 69 2.82 -14.15 -19.99
N LEU A 70 2.54 -13.87 -18.71
CA LEU A 70 3.55 -13.67 -17.68
C LEU A 70 4.11 -15.02 -17.19
N PRO A 71 5.40 -15.32 -17.40
CA PRO A 71 6.03 -16.49 -16.80
C PRO A 71 6.26 -16.24 -15.31
N LEU A 72 5.75 -17.14 -14.46
CA LEU A 72 5.93 -17.05 -13.02
C LEU A 72 6.95 -18.07 -12.50
N PRO A 73 7.76 -17.70 -11.50
CA PRO A 73 8.58 -18.66 -10.75
C PRO A 73 7.69 -19.67 -9.99
N ALA A 74 8.23 -20.84 -9.73
CA ALA A 74 7.49 -21.92 -9.05
C ALA A 74 6.87 -21.50 -7.70
N ASP A 75 7.56 -20.66 -6.94
CA ASP A 75 7.03 -20.13 -5.68
C ASP A 75 5.84 -19.17 -5.89
N ALA A 76 5.89 -18.34 -6.91
CA ALA A 76 4.76 -17.47 -7.26
C ALA A 76 3.55 -18.29 -7.75
N GLU A 77 3.79 -19.31 -8.58
CA GLU A 77 2.77 -20.27 -9.00
C GLU A 77 2.11 -20.97 -7.80
N ARG A 78 2.92 -21.40 -6.84
CA ARG A 78 2.43 -22.00 -5.61
C ARG A 78 1.56 -21.03 -4.81
N LEU A 79 2.00 -19.78 -4.65
CA LEU A 79 1.25 -18.77 -3.91
C LEU A 79 -0.14 -18.53 -4.51
N ILE A 80 -0.23 -18.40 -5.85
CA ILE A 80 -1.51 -18.13 -6.51
C ILE A 80 -2.40 -19.39 -6.64
N SER A 81 -1.86 -20.58 -6.40
CA SER A 81 -2.64 -21.82 -6.43
C SER A 81 -3.15 -22.27 -5.06
N ASP A 82 -2.52 -21.84 -3.97
CA ASP A 82 -2.84 -22.26 -2.61
C ASP A 82 -3.49 -21.11 -1.82
N GLN A 83 -4.80 -21.28 -1.49
CA GLN A 83 -5.56 -20.27 -0.74
C GLN A 83 -5.05 -20.07 0.68
N HIS A 84 -4.69 -21.16 1.35
CA HIS A 84 -4.24 -21.09 2.74
C HIS A 84 -2.87 -20.40 2.83
N LEU A 85 -1.95 -20.77 1.94
CA LEU A 85 -0.64 -20.12 1.86
C LEU A 85 -0.78 -18.62 1.57
N ALA A 86 -1.65 -18.27 0.62
CA ALA A 86 -1.91 -16.86 0.31
C ALA A 86 -2.50 -16.11 1.52
N GLN A 87 -3.47 -16.70 2.22
CA GLN A 87 -4.05 -16.10 3.42
C GLN A 87 -3.03 -15.89 4.53
N GLU A 88 -2.20 -16.88 4.86
CA GLU A 88 -1.13 -16.72 5.85
C GLU A 88 -0.13 -15.63 5.44
N THR A 89 0.17 -15.55 4.14
CA THR A 89 1.05 -14.52 3.58
C THR A 89 0.47 -13.11 3.77
N PHE A 90 -0.83 -12.93 3.49
CA PHE A 90 -1.51 -11.65 3.68
C PHE A 90 -1.60 -11.25 5.16
N VAL A 91 -1.91 -12.17 6.06
CA VAL A 91 -1.91 -11.89 7.51
C VAL A 91 -0.56 -11.35 7.97
N LEU A 92 0.55 -11.95 7.53
CA LEU A 92 1.88 -11.47 7.94
C LEU A 92 2.23 -10.15 7.26
N TRP A 93 1.85 -9.96 6.00
CA TRP A 93 2.05 -8.70 5.29
C TRP A 93 1.31 -7.56 5.98
N ASP A 94 0.01 -7.70 6.24
CA ASP A 94 -0.81 -6.66 6.89
C ASP A 94 -0.26 -6.29 8.27
N LEU A 95 0.19 -7.29 9.06
CA LEU A 95 0.81 -7.03 10.37
C LEU A 95 2.06 -6.16 10.28
N ILE A 96 2.92 -6.41 9.29
CA ILE A 96 4.16 -5.64 9.11
C ILE A 96 3.86 -4.27 8.52
N HIS A 97 2.98 -4.22 7.52
CA HIS A 97 2.54 -3.00 6.85
C HIS A 97 1.95 -2.00 7.85
N ASP A 98 0.94 -2.41 8.62
CA ASP A 98 0.28 -1.54 9.60
C ASP A 98 1.20 -1.12 10.74
N ARG A 99 2.12 -2.02 11.14
CA ARG A 99 3.16 -1.64 12.10
C ARG A 99 4.06 -0.54 11.54
N THR A 100 4.36 -0.58 10.25
CA THR A 100 5.24 0.39 9.59
C THR A 100 4.64 1.79 9.60
N HIS A 101 3.32 1.94 9.49
CA HIS A 101 2.66 3.23 9.66
C HIS A 101 2.93 3.88 11.02
N SER A 102 3.11 3.10 12.07
CA SER A 102 3.18 3.60 13.44
C SER A 102 4.55 3.48 14.10
N ARG A 103 5.45 2.65 13.59
CA ARG A 103 6.69 2.27 14.27
C ARG A 103 7.90 2.11 13.36
N GLY A 104 7.88 2.62 12.14
CA GLY A 104 9.04 2.62 11.26
C GLY A 104 10.12 3.61 11.71
N ASP A 105 11.25 3.62 11.01
CA ASP A 105 12.32 4.60 11.19
C ASP A 105 11.82 6.04 10.98
N LEU A 106 10.74 6.17 10.19
CA LEU A 106 10.00 7.40 9.96
C LEU A 106 8.55 7.17 10.39
N PRO A 107 8.21 7.42 11.65
CA PRO A 107 6.86 7.17 12.14
C PRO A 107 5.86 8.03 11.37
N PHE A 108 4.79 7.38 10.93
CA PHE A 108 3.63 8.04 10.36
C PHE A 108 3.04 9.00 11.41
N ASP A 109 2.79 10.23 11.02
CA ASP A 109 1.99 11.14 11.84
C ASP A 109 0.55 10.60 11.89
N PRO A 110 0.06 10.09 13.03
CA PRO A 110 -1.30 9.58 13.15
C PRO A 110 -2.37 10.63 12.85
N PHE A 111 -1.99 11.91 12.80
CA PHE A 111 -2.85 13.00 12.38
C PHE A 111 -2.95 13.13 10.86
N MET A 112 -2.12 12.43 10.08
CA MET A 112 -2.19 12.48 8.62
C MET A 112 -3.56 12.03 8.09
N ILE A 113 -4.21 11.07 8.71
CA ILE A 113 -5.57 10.64 8.34
C ILE A 113 -6.59 11.75 8.60
N LYS A 114 -6.38 12.58 9.62
CA LYS A 114 -7.23 13.74 9.96
C LYS A 114 -6.87 14.99 9.17
N GLN A 115 -5.69 15.07 8.62
CA GLN A 115 -5.24 16.16 7.79
C GLN A 115 -5.60 15.86 6.34
N ARG A 116 -6.17 16.82 5.65
CA ARG A 116 -6.42 16.72 4.21
C ARG A 116 -5.08 16.76 3.47
N MET A 117 -4.48 15.59 3.29
CA MET A 117 -3.27 15.46 2.49
C MET A 117 -3.60 15.42 0.99
N PRO A 118 -2.67 15.84 0.13
CA PRO A 118 -2.76 15.61 -1.29
C PRO A 118 -2.83 14.12 -1.62
N PHE A 119 -3.50 13.78 -2.70
CA PHE A 119 -3.68 12.40 -3.17
C PHE A 119 -2.36 11.61 -3.26
N TRP A 120 -1.30 12.22 -3.77
CA TRP A 120 0.00 11.59 -3.92
C TRP A 120 0.70 11.28 -2.59
N MET A 121 0.40 12.03 -1.53
CA MET A 121 0.94 11.73 -0.19
C MET A 121 0.31 10.47 0.39
N TYR A 122 -1.00 10.26 0.21
CA TYR A 122 -1.64 8.99 0.60
C TYR A 122 -1.03 7.82 -0.19
N ALA A 123 -0.85 8.00 -1.50
CA ALA A 123 -0.26 6.97 -2.36
C ALA A 123 1.17 6.61 -1.93
N LEU A 124 1.99 7.61 -1.62
CA LEU A 124 3.36 7.41 -1.17
C LEU A 124 3.44 6.75 0.20
N GLU A 125 2.54 7.10 1.13
CA GLU A 125 2.57 6.51 2.47
C GLU A 125 2.24 5.03 2.43
N GLU A 126 1.18 4.64 1.76
CA GLU A 126 0.84 3.23 1.58
C GLU A 126 1.95 2.48 0.83
N LEU A 127 2.51 3.10 -0.21
CA LEU A 127 3.63 2.54 -0.94
C LEU A 127 4.86 2.38 -0.05
N ARG A 128 5.21 3.38 0.76
CA ARG A 128 6.33 3.33 1.71
C ARG A 128 6.20 2.14 2.66
N CYS A 129 5.01 1.91 3.19
CA CYS A 129 4.75 0.79 4.08
C CYS A 129 4.94 -0.55 3.39
N ASP A 130 4.48 -0.70 2.16
CA ASP A 130 4.69 -1.92 1.38
C ASP A 130 6.15 -2.13 0.97
N LEU A 131 6.85 -1.06 0.54
CA LEU A 131 8.27 -1.15 0.21
C LEU A 131 9.12 -1.51 1.43
N SER A 132 8.81 -0.93 2.60
CA SER A 132 9.47 -1.26 3.85
C SER A 132 9.17 -2.70 4.27
N THR A 133 7.92 -3.16 4.08
CA THR A 133 7.54 -4.56 4.31
C THR A 133 8.28 -5.49 3.36
N PHE A 134 8.39 -5.12 2.08
CA PHE A 134 9.16 -5.89 1.10
C PHE A 134 10.63 -6.03 1.52
N ARG A 135 11.27 -4.94 1.93
CA ARG A 135 12.65 -4.96 2.45
C ARG A 135 12.78 -5.82 3.71
N GLU A 136 11.84 -5.75 4.64
CA GLU A 136 11.83 -6.61 5.84
C GLU A 136 11.73 -8.09 5.49
N THR A 137 11.11 -8.46 4.37
CA THR A 137 11.09 -9.87 3.94
C THR A 137 12.46 -10.46 3.68
N LEU A 138 13.44 -9.65 3.30
CA LEU A 138 14.81 -10.11 3.08
C LEU A 138 15.47 -10.53 4.40
N VAL A 139 15.18 -9.78 5.47
CA VAL A 139 15.64 -10.11 6.84
C VAL A 139 14.95 -11.39 7.32
N LEU A 140 13.62 -11.47 7.14
CA LEU A 140 12.84 -12.65 7.52
C LEU A 140 13.28 -13.91 6.77
N GLU A 141 13.59 -13.80 5.50
CA GLU A 141 14.10 -14.93 4.73
C GLU A 141 15.46 -15.41 5.23
N ALA A 142 16.37 -14.49 5.55
CA ALA A 142 17.65 -14.81 6.15
C ALA A 142 17.49 -15.46 7.54
N GLU A 143 16.45 -15.13 8.29
CA GLU A 143 16.05 -15.75 9.55
C GLU A 143 15.32 -17.10 9.36
N GLY A 144 15.09 -17.53 8.12
CA GLY A 144 14.44 -18.79 7.77
C GLY A 144 12.91 -18.76 7.80
N ASP A 145 12.29 -17.57 7.68
CA ASP A 145 10.84 -17.47 7.58
C ASP A 145 10.33 -18.04 6.26
N ARG A 146 9.42 -19.01 6.36
CA ARG A 146 8.86 -19.68 5.19
C ARG A 146 7.94 -18.80 4.32
N LEU A 147 7.36 -17.73 4.89
CA LEU A 147 6.42 -16.85 4.19
C LEU A 147 7.12 -15.67 3.51
N ALA A 148 8.34 -15.35 3.90
CA ALA A 148 9.05 -14.15 3.45
C ALA A 148 9.08 -14.00 1.92
N LYS A 149 9.49 -15.05 1.20
CA LYS A 149 9.54 -15.04 -0.26
C LYS A 149 8.17 -14.86 -0.92
N TYR A 150 7.11 -15.42 -0.33
CA TYR A 150 5.75 -15.30 -0.83
C TYR A 150 5.20 -13.89 -0.63
N MET A 151 5.56 -13.22 0.45
CA MET A 151 5.17 -11.82 0.68
C MET A 151 5.72 -10.90 -0.41
N ARG A 152 6.94 -11.10 -0.89
CA ARG A 152 7.48 -10.30 -2.01
C ARG A 152 6.61 -10.42 -3.26
N TYR A 153 6.19 -11.64 -3.63
CA TYR A 153 5.28 -11.83 -4.76
C TYR A 153 3.89 -11.23 -4.49
N ALA A 154 3.37 -11.39 -3.27
CA ALA A 154 2.07 -10.84 -2.90
C ALA A 154 2.06 -9.32 -3.04
N ILE A 155 3.02 -8.62 -2.43
CA ILE A 155 3.16 -7.16 -2.50
C ILE A 155 3.31 -6.69 -3.94
N LEU A 156 4.22 -7.31 -4.70
CA LEU A 156 4.49 -6.91 -6.08
C LEU A 156 3.26 -7.05 -6.97
N PHE A 157 2.61 -8.22 -6.96
CA PHE A 157 1.49 -8.48 -7.85
C PHE A 157 0.22 -7.74 -7.44
N ASP A 158 -0.01 -7.55 -6.14
CA ASP A 158 -1.14 -6.76 -5.68
C ASP A 158 -0.99 -5.29 -6.11
N ARG A 159 0.19 -4.71 -5.93
CA ARG A 159 0.48 -3.35 -6.38
C ARG A 159 0.38 -3.19 -7.89
N LEU A 160 0.86 -4.16 -8.66
CA LEU A 160 0.86 -4.08 -10.12
C LEU A 160 -0.48 -4.45 -10.77
N PHE A 161 -1.22 -5.38 -10.20
CA PHE A 161 -2.40 -5.95 -10.86
C PHE A 161 -3.71 -5.63 -10.15
N ARG A 162 -3.80 -5.83 -8.83
CA ARG A 162 -5.07 -5.68 -8.13
C ARG A 162 -5.44 -4.21 -7.88
N PHE A 163 -4.56 -3.42 -7.33
CA PHE A 163 -4.88 -2.03 -6.99
C PHE A 163 -5.19 -1.17 -8.22
N PRO A 164 -4.44 -1.24 -9.34
CA PRO A 164 -4.78 -0.47 -10.53
C PRO A 164 -6.12 -0.84 -11.15
N ILE A 165 -6.53 -2.11 -11.08
CA ILE A 165 -7.78 -2.62 -11.70
C ILE A 165 -9.02 -2.16 -10.91
N THR A 166 -8.92 -1.83 -9.65
CA THR A 166 -10.06 -1.34 -8.86
C THR A 166 -10.51 0.10 -9.22
N GLY A 167 -10.02 0.62 -10.28
CA GLY A 167 -10.05 1.76 -11.18
C GLY A 167 -10.95 2.96 -10.88
N ASP A 168 -12.24 2.82 -10.72
CA ASP A 168 -13.18 3.95 -10.70
C ASP A 168 -13.39 4.61 -9.33
N ARG A 169 -12.65 4.19 -8.33
CA ARG A 169 -12.74 4.83 -7.03
C ARG A 169 -12.02 6.17 -7.05
N VAL A 170 -12.75 7.25 -6.83
CA VAL A 170 -12.25 8.63 -6.75
C VAL A 170 -11.03 8.79 -5.80
N ARG A 171 -10.75 7.79 -4.97
CA ARG A 171 -9.66 7.77 -4.00
C ARG A 171 -8.79 6.50 -4.10
N ASN A 172 -8.58 5.97 -5.30
CA ASN A 172 -7.67 4.83 -5.48
C ASN A 172 -6.21 5.30 -5.49
N TYR A 173 -5.73 5.78 -4.34
CA TYR A 173 -4.32 6.17 -4.16
C TYR A 173 -3.37 4.96 -4.22
N ASP A 174 -3.83 3.78 -3.87
CA ASP A 174 -3.07 2.53 -4.01
C ASP A 174 -2.72 2.22 -5.47
N GLY A 175 -3.62 2.54 -6.39
CA GLY A 175 -3.36 2.42 -7.82
C GLY A 175 -2.19 3.29 -8.29
N LEU A 176 -2.03 4.50 -7.74
CA LEU A 176 -0.86 5.35 -8.03
C LEU A 176 0.42 4.71 -7.47
N GLY A 177 0.38 4.13 -6.27
CA GLY A 177 1.51 3.36 -5.74
C GLY A 177 1.95 2.23 -6.67
N GLY A 178 0.98 1.50 -7.24
CA GLY A 178 1.25 0.47 -8.26
C GLY A 178 1.88 1.03 -9.54
N GLN A 179 1.41 2.20 -10.01
CA GLN A 179 2.00 2.87 -11.18
C GLN A 179 3.45 3.30 -10.92
N ILE A 180 3.77 3.77 -9.71
CA ILE A 180 5.13 4.16 -9.31
C ILE A 180 6.06 2.95 -9.34
N ILE A 181 5.67 1.82 -8.74
CA ILE A 181 6.46 0.57 -8.81
C ILE A 181 6.65 0.13 -10.26
N PHE A 182 5.59 0.09 -11.07
CA PHE A 182 5.69 -0.29 -12.47
C PHE A 182 6.69 0.59 -13.24
N ALA A 183 6.56 1.91 -13.10
CA ALA A 183 7.43 2.86 -13.78
C ALA A 183 8.90 2.70 -13.36
N HIS A 184 9.15 2.51 -12.06
CA HIS A 184 10.50 2.30 -11.55
C HIS A 184 11.12 0.99 -12.05
N LEU A 185 10.39 -0.12 -11.96
CA LEU A 185 10.85 -1.42 -12.45
C LEU A 185 11.11 -1.40 -13.98
N HIS A 186 10.25 -0.72 -14.74
CA HIS A 186 10.43 -0.58 -16.18
C HIS A 186 11.65 0.29 -16.50
N LYS A 187 11.84 1.40 -15.80
CA LYS A 187 12.98 2.31 -15.98
C LYS A 187 14.31 1.64 -15.65
N THR A 188 14.36 0.78 -14.63
CA THR A 188 15.56 0.02 -14.22
C THR A 188 15.80 -1.23 -15.08
N GLY A 189 14.85 -1.58 -15.95
CA GLY A 189 14.94 -2.80 -16.77
C GLY A 189 14.55 -4.09 -16.06
N ALA A 190 14.17 -4.02 -14.76
CA ALA A 190 13.72 -5.17 -14.00
C ALA A 190 12.34 -5.69 -14.45
N LEU A 191 11.59 -4.88 -15.18
CA LEU A 191 10.33 -5.23 -15.82
C LEU A 191 10.38 -4.82 -17.29
N GLN A 192 9.92 -5.71 -18.16
CA GLN A 192 9.81 -5.46 -19.60
C GLN A 192 8.37 -5.68 -20.05
N TRP A 193 7.89 -4.74 -20.85
CA TRP A 193 6.58 -4.80 -21.48
C TRP A 193 6.77 -4.71 -23.00
N THR A 194 6.53 -5.81 -23.70
CA THR A 194 6.71 -5.86 -25.16
C THR A 194 5.64 -6.75 -25.78
N ASP A 195 4.96 -6.26 -26.80
CA ASP A 195 3.96 -7.03 -27.56
C ASP A 195 2.87 -7.66 -26.67
N ASN A 196 2.34 -6.91 -25.72
CA ASN A 196 1.39 -7.38 -24.71
C ASN A 196 1.92 -8.52 -23.82
N ARG A 197 3.22 -8.68 -23.72
CA ARG A 197 3.87 -9.61 -22.82
C ARG A 197 4.58 -8.86 -21.72
N LEU A 198 4.33 -9.30 -20.51
CA LEU A 198 5.02 -8.81 -19.33
C LEU A 198 6.07 -9.84 -18.90
N ALA A 199 7.27 -9.37 -18.65
CA ALA A 199 8.36 -10.21 -18.14
C ALA A 199 9.10 -9.48 -17.02
N PHE A 200 9.54 -10.24 -16.02
CA PHE A 200 10.38 -9.76 -14.94
C PHE A 200 11.75 -10.41 -14.98
N ASP A 201 12.77 -9.61 -14.78
CA ASP A 201 14.07 -10.09 -14.34
C ASP A 201 14.02 -10.22 -12.81
N TRP A 202 13.74 -11.43 -12.31
CA TRP A 202 13.51 -11.68 -10.90
C TRP A 202 14.71 -11.39 -10.00
N ASP A 203 15.91 -11.46 -10.53
CA ASP A 203 17.14 -11.09 -9.80
C ASP A 203 17.23 -9.58 -9.66
N ALA A 204 16.87 -8.83 -10.70
CA ALA A 204 16.87 -7.38 -10.70
C ALA A 204 15.69 -6.76 -9.92
N VAL A 205 14.51 -7.41 -9.89
CA VAL A 205 13.31 -6.90 -9.21
C VAL A 205 13.58 -6.58 -7.76
N THR A 206 14.21 -7.49 -7.02
CA THR A 206 14.48 -7.29 -5.60
C THR A 206 15.33 -6.06 -5.34
N LEU A 207 16.39 -5.87 -6.13
CA LEU A 207 17.27 -4.71 -6.02
C LEU A 207 16.55 -3.41 -6.38
N ALA A 208 15.76 -3.42 -7.45
CA ALA A 208 15.01 -2.24 -7.89
C ALA A 208 13.93 -1.83 -6.87
N VAL A 209 13.22 -2.78 -6.25
CA VAL A 209 12.24 -2.46 -5.21
C VAL A 209 12.91 -1.91 -3.95
N VAL A 210 14.06 -2.44 -3.55
CA VAL A 210 14.84 -1.89 -2.42
C VAL A 210 15.35 -0.49 -2.74
N GLU A 211 15.85 -0.25 -3.94
CA GLU A 211 16.27 1.08 -4.38
C GLU A 211 15.10 2.10 -4.32
N LEU A 212 13.91 1.70 -4.80
CA LEU A 212 12.73 2.55 -4.69
C LEU A 212 12.35 2.82 -3.22
N CYS A 213 12.47 1.82 -2.35
CA CYS A 213 12.26 1.98 -0.91
C CYS A 213 13.19 3.05 -0.34
N GLU A 214 14.47 2.97 -0.64
CA GLU A 214 15.48 3.93 -0.18
C GLU A 214 15.19 5.35 -0.69
N GLN A 215 14.77 5.50 -1.95
CA GLN A 215 14.39 6.79 -2.52
C GLN A 215 13.18 7.40 -1.82
N VAL A 216 12.15 6.60 -1.55
CA VAL A 216 10.95 7.06 -0.83
C VAL A 216 11.28 7.40 0.62
N GLU A 217 12.05 6.58 1.32
CA GLU A 217 12.48 6.86 2.69
C GLU A 217 13.34 8.14 2.77
N ALA A 218 14.26 8.33 1.83
CA ALA A 218 15.06 9.56 1.75
C ALA A 218 14.19 10.81 1.58
N LEU A 219 13.15 10.73 0.71
CA LEU A 219 12.20 11.82 0.53
C LEU A 219 11.51 12.20 1.86
N TYR A 220 11.08 11.21 2.64
CA TYR A 220 10.44 11.43 3.94
C TYR A 220 11.43 11.95 4.97
N HIS A 221 12.62 11.36 5.03
CA HIS A 221 13.66 11.76 5.98
C HIS A 221 14.12 13.21 5.76
N ASP A 222 14.37 13.59 4.52
CA ASP A 222 14.71 14.96 4.15
C ASP A 222 13.57 15.95 4.39
N GLY A 223 12.34 15.43 4.45
CA GLY A 223 11.13 16.21 4.74
C GLY A 223 10.93 16.58 6.19
N ILE A 224 11.65 15.95 7.14
CA ILE A 224 11.43 16.14 8.59
C ILE A 224 11.54 17.63 8.99
N ASN A 225 12.48 18.35 8.39
CA ASN A 225 12.72 19.77 8.68
C ASN A 225 12.04 20.73 7.67
N ARG A 226 11.25 20.22 6.72
CA ARG A 226 10.54 21.04 5.75
C ARG A 226 9.18 21.47 6.30
N SER A 227 8.68 22.60 5.82
CA SER A 227 7.26 22.91 6.01
C SER A 227 6.41 21.83 5.30
N ARG A 228 5.19 21.61 5.79
CA ARG A 228 4.26 20.65 5.19
C ARG A 228 4.08 20.89 3.69
N LEU A 229 3.88 22.14 3.28
CA LEU A 229 3.73 22.50 1.89
C LEU A 229 4.96 22.14 1.06
N ALA A 230 6.16 22.49 1.56
CA ALA A 230 7.41 22.14 0.89
C ALA A 230 7.61 20.62 0.75
N GLN A 231 7.19 19.85 1.76
CA GLN A 231 7.21 18.39 1.68
C GLN A 231 6.22 17.85 0.63
N TRP A 232 5.02 18.39 0.57
CA TRP A 232 4.02 17.99 -0.42
C TRP A 232 4.46 18.29 -1.87
N ILE A 233 5.12 19.43 -2.08
CA ILE A 233 5.69 19.79 -3.38
C ILE A 233 6.82 18.83 -3.75
N ALA A 234 7.77 18.57 -2.86
CA ALA A 234 8.86 17.63 -3.11
C ALA A 234 8.34 16.21 -3.41
N ALA A 235 7.30 15.77 -2.70
CA ALA A 235 6.64 14.50 -2.97
C ALA A 235 5.95 14.48 -4.35
N TYR A 236 5.31 15.57 -4.75
CA TYR A 236 4.72 15.71 -6.08
C TYR A 236 5.79 15.61 -7.19
N GLU A 237 6.90 16.32 -7.03
CA GLU A 237 8.03 16.30 -7.96
C GLU A 237 8.62 14.88 -8.09
N PHE A 238 8.77 14.18 -6.96
CA PHE A 238 9.21 12.78 -6.95
C PHE A 238 8.25 11.89 -7.75
N VAL A 239 6.96 11.97 -7.47
CA VAL A 239 5.94 11.13 -8.15
C VAL A 239 5.89 11.45 -9.64
N THR A 240 5.87 12.73 -10.02
CA THR A 240 5.80 13.14 -11.44
C THR A 240 7.07 12.85 -12.22
N GLY A 241 8.20 12.68 -11.55
CA GLY A 241 9.44 12.17 -12.12
C GLY A 241 9.37 10.71 -12.58
N LEU A 242 8.38 9.97 -12.08
CA LEU A 242 8.12 8.57 -12.43
C LEU A 242 6.81 8.41 -13.24
N VAL A 243 5.73 9.04 -12.78
CA VAL A 243 4.38 8.87 -13.35
C VAL A 243 3.77 10.24 -13.65
N GLN A 244 3.44 10.48 -14.92
CA GLN A 244 2.73 11.70 -15.31
C GLN A 244 1.22 11.53 -15.04
N PRO A 245 0.54 12.51 -14.40
CA PRO A 245 -0.88 12.41 -14.15
C PRO A 245 -1.67 12.48 -15.45
N HIS A 246 -2.58 11.54 -15.64
CA HIS A 246 -3.57 11.67 -16.70
C HIS A 246 -4.49 12.88 -16.42
N PRO A 247 -4.89 13.68 -17.42
CA PRO A 247 -5.72 14.88 -17.20
C PRO A 247 -7.03 14.65 -16.43
N ALA A 248 -7.58 13.43 -16.50
CA ALA A 248 -8.76 13.03 -15.74
C ALA A 248 -8.47 12.56 -14.30
N SER A 249 -7.20 12.48 -13.91
CA SER A 249 -6.82 12.05 -12.56
C SER A 249 -7.18 13.10 -11.52
N THR A 250 -7.53 12.65 -10.31
CA THR A 250 -7.86 13.54 -9.17
C THR A 250 -6.70 14.44 -8.78
N TRP A 251 -5.46 14.05 -9.09
CA TRP A 251 -4.25 14.78 -8.76
C TRP A 251 -3.59 15.51 -9.95
N ALA A 252 -4.31 15.60 -11.10
CA ALA A 252 -3.80 16.21 -12.34
C ALA A 252 -3.44 17.70 -12.19
N LYS A 253 -4.14 18.42 -11.32
CA LYS A 253 -3.85 19.84 -11.06
C LYS A 253 -2.63 20.04 -10.13
N GLY A 254 -2.14 18.97 -9.53
CA GLY A 254 -0.91 18.97 -8.76
C GLY A 254 -0.86 20.04 -7.68
N VAL A 255 0.27 20.73 -7.62
CA VAL A 255 0.55 21.76 -6.61
C VAL A 255 -0.35 23.00 -6.71
N ASP A 256 -1.00 23.24 -7.83
CA ASP A 256 -1.93 24.35 -8.01
C ASP A 256 -3.19 24.24 -7.14
N GLN A 257 -3.46 23.03 -6.60
CA GLN A 257 -4.57 22.77 -5.69
C GLN A 257 -4.18 22.80 -4.21
N LEU A 258 -2.89 22.98 -3.91
CA LEU A 258 -2.44 23.03 -2.52
C LEU A 258 -2.88 24.35 -1.86
N PRO A 259 -3.26 24.29 -0.57
CA PRO A 259 -3.61 25.49 0.16
C PRO A 259 -2.40 26.42 0.19
N THR A 260 -2.64 27.68 -0.16
CA THR A 260 -1.66 28.75 -0.01
C THR A 260 -1.69 29.30 1.44
N ASP A 261 -0.64 30.02 1.84
CA ASP A 261 -0.55 30.60 3.20
C ASP A 261 -1.76 31.46 3.60
N GLY A 262 -2.54 31.94 2.63
CA GLY A 262 -3.77 32.68 2.88
C GLY A 262 -4.95 31.84 3.36
N GLU A 263 -4.96 30.55 3.08
CA GLU A 263 -6.05 29.60 3.43
C GLU A 263 -5.84 28.95 4.81
N LEU A 264 -4.66 29.08 5.41
CA LEU A 264 -4.38 28.61 6.76
C LEU A 264 -5.27 29.28 7.82
N LYS A 265 -5.81 30.46 7.55
CA LYS A 265 -6.78 31.15 8.43
C LYS A 265 -8.12 30.40 8.51
N GLU A 266 -8.56 29.75 7.42
CA GLU A 266 -9.78 28.93 7.44
C GLU A 266 -9.57 27.65 8.24
N LEU A 267 -8.37 27.07 8.21
CA LEU A 267 -8.03 25.90 9.02
C LEU A 267 -8.01 26.24 10.53
N VAL A 268 -7.52 27.42 10.90
CA VAL A 268 -7.55 27.89 12.28
C VAL A 268 -8.98 28.13 12.75
N ASN A 269 -9.85 28.68 11.91
CA ASN A 269 -11.25 28.88 12.24
C ASN A 269 -12.03 27.57 12.36
N LEU A 270 -11.70 26.55 11.56
CA LEU A 270 -12.28 25.19 11.65
C LEU A 270 -11.85 24.40 12.90
N ILE A 271 -10.76 24.79 13.55
CA ILE A 271 -10.23 24.14 14.77
C ILE A 271 -10.72 24.87 16.03
N MET A 272 -11.12 26.12 15.90
CA MET A 272 -11.50 27.00 17.02
C MET A 272 -13.02 27.11 17.23
N ASP A 273 -13.85 26.63 16.30
CA ASP A 273 -15.31 26.42 16.43
C ASP A 273 -15.62 24.96 16.79
#